data_bee3b15ab93e0e5e89b23ee22b84cefa
#
_entry.id   bee3b15ab93e0e5e89b23ee22b84cefa
#
_cell.length_a   1.000
_cell.length_b   1.000
_cell.length_c   1.000
_cell.angle_alpha   90.00
_cell.angle_beta   90.00
_cell.angle_gamma   90.00
#
_symmetry.space_group_name_H-M   'P 1'
#
loop_
_entity.id
_entity.type
_entity.pdbx_description
1 polymer ?
#
loop_
_entity_poly.entity_id
_entity_poly.type
_entity_poly.pdbx_seq_one_letter_code
_entity_poly.pdbx_strand_id
1 'polypeptide(L)'
;MNIGNNNLVLSKYPAAIEKHPDARRALCFGDSWFQYVPHPTDLNKQIARLFKRTLFLREGVAGRDSAMWKAALPRIQREIGTFGFDAILLSNGGNDIVGEELREFVKTAAQPQSTGAGPWGEIPPEVFDHIRLETFEHALRYAIKDMKEVVQMRDLLSRDTIIYVHTYDYIFPSGKAFKLGPFTMGPWVKPFLDNVGLTDPKGQRVVTSWLVDQFARALRAFVSQNANMRLVDSRGTLKTASQWENEIHPVASGFEAIAKKCWKPALTGVLE
;
A
#
# COMPACT_ATOMS: atom_id res chain seq x y z
N MET A 1 8.95 -26.20 11.71
CA MET A 1 7.61 -26.28 12.36
C MET A 1 6.62 -25.49 11.52
N ASN A 2 5.40 -25.99 11.32
CA ASN A 2 4.36 -25.25 10.57
C ASN A 2 3.34 -24.71 11.57
N ILE A 3 3.21 -23.40 11.66
CA ILE A 3 2.21 -22.72 12.50
C ILE A 3 0.92 -22.65 11.69
N GLY A 4 -0.14 -23.38 12.10
CA GLY A 4 -1.38 -23.51 11.34
C GLY A 4 -2.03 -22.16 11.01
N ASN A 5 -2.48 -21.41 12.02
CA ASN A 5 -2.97 -20.04 11.85
C ASN A 5 -1.92 -19.06 12.37
N ASN A 6 -1.17 -18.46 11.46
CA ASN A 6 -0.06 -17.57 11.77
C ASN A 6 -0.33 -16.09 11.44
N ASN A 7 -1.51 -15.75 10.95
CA ASN A 7 -1.95 -14.38 10.66
C ASN A 7 -2.98 -13.93 11.70
N LEU A 8 -2.54 -13.21 12.72
CA LEU A 8 -3.22 -13.05 13.98
C LEU A 8 -3.62 -11.60 14.26
N VAL A 9 -4.74 -11.43 14.95
CA VAL A 9 -5.12 -10.17 15.58
C VAL A 9 -4.43 -10.03 16.94
N LEU A 10 -4.31 -8.79 17.44
CA LEU A 10 -3.58 -8.47 18.67
C LEU A 10 -4.02 -9.32 19.88
N SER A 11 -5.32 -9.57 20.07
CA SER A 11 -5.83 -10.35 21.20
C SER A 11 -5.37 -11.80 21.26
N LYS A 12 -4.89 -12.35 20.14
CA LYS A 12 -4.38 -13.73 20.03
C LYS A 12 -2.85 -13.81 19.92
N TYR A 13 -2.20 -12.67 19.70
CA TYR A 13 -0.78 -12.64 19.37
C TYR A 13 0.13 -13.03 20.54
N PRO A 14 -0.07 -12.54 21.79
CA PRO A 14 0.76 -12.93 22.93
C PRO A 14 0.75 -14.44 23.18
N ALA A 15 -0.42 -15.07 23.22
CA ALA A 15 -0.54 -16.52 23.42
C ALA A 15 0.14 -17.34 22.30
N ALA A 16 0.14 -16.81 21.08
CA ALA A 16 0.86 -17.45 19.97
C ALA A 16 2.38 -17.34 20.12
N ILE A 17 2.89 -16.25 20.64
CA ILE A 17 4.33 -16.07 20.95
C ILE A 17 4.75 -17.08 22.04
N GLU A 18 3.98 -17.21 23.11
CA GLU A 18 4.25 -18.18 24.18
C GLU A 18 4.28 -19.62 23.65
N LYS A 19 3.35 -19.96 22.77
CA LYS A 19 3.28 -21.28 22.15
C LYS A 19 4.40 -21.55 21.13
N HIS A 20 4.91 -20.51 20.48
CA HIS A 20 5.91 -20.60 19.41
C HIS A 20 7.04 -19.57 19.64
N PRO A 21 7.83 -19.71 20.73
CA PRO A 21 8.83 -18.69 21.12
C PRO A 21 9.92 -18.47 20.06
N ASP A 22 10.27 -19.53 19.32
CA ASP A 22 11.31 -19.48 18.26
C ASP A 22 10.77 -19.04 16.89
N ALA A 23 9.48 -18.69 16.77
CA ALA A 23 8.92 -18.23 15.53
C ALA A 23 9.43 -16.83 15.19
N ARG A 24 9.71 -16.57 13.91
CA ARG A 24 9.91 -15.22 13.42
C ARG A 24 8.64 -14.39 13.61
N ARG A 25 8.79 -13.08 13.74
CA ARG A 25 7.69 -12.17 14.04
C ARG A 25 7.64 -11.03 13.04
N ALA A 26 6.46 -10.76 12.50
CA ALA A 26 6.26 -9.64 11.59
C ALA A 26 5.03 -8.84 11.99
N LEU A 27 5.17 -7.51 11.97
CA LEU A 27 4.05 -6.57 12.07
C LEU A 27 3.60 -6.21 10.65
N CYS A 28 2.31 -6.34 10.36
CA CYS A 28 1.69 -5.93 9.10
C CYS A 28 0.76 -4.75 9.36
N PHE A 29 1.24 -3.53 9.14
CA PHE A 29 0.53 -2.29 9.40
C PHE A 29 0.20 -1.60 8.08
N GLY A 30 -1.09 -1.31 7.84
CA GLY A 30 -1.48 -0.71 6.57
C GLY A 30 -2.96 -0.61 6.29
N ASP A 31 -3.26 -0.44 5.01
CA ASP A 31 -4.56 -0.18 4.42
C ASP A 31 -5.31 -1.45 3.96
N SER A 32 -6.21 -1.29 2.98
CA SER A 32 -7.03 -2.37 2.42
C SER A 32 -6.23 -3.48 1.76
N TRP A 33 -5.01 -3.26 1.30
CA TRP A 33 -4.19 -4.32 0.73
C TRP A 33 -3.74 -5.34 1.80
N PHE A 34 -3.64 -4.90 3.05
CA PHE A 34 -3.36 -5.78 4.19
C PHE A 34 -4.61 -6.23 4.96
N GLN A 35 -5.77 -5.62 4.69
CA GLN A 35 -7.06 -6.09 5.21
C GLN A 35 -8.19 -5.76 4.22
N TYR A 36 -8.38 -6.62 3.24
CA TYR A 36 -9.45 -6.48 2.26
C TYR A 36 -10.70 -7.24 2.72
N VAL A 37 -11.69 -6.50 3.23
CA VAL A 37 -12.89 -7.06 3.88
C VAL A 37 -13.79 -7.87 2.94
N PRO A 38 -14.02 -7.47 1.67
CA PRO A 38 -14.94 -8.19 0.78
C PRO A 38 -14.47 -9.59 0.38
N HIS A 39 -13.17 -9.84 0.44
CA HIS A 39 -12.58 -11.11 0.06
C HIS A 39 -12.05 -11.88 1.27
N PRO A 40 -12.13 -13.23 1.26
CA PRO A 40 -11.53 -14.05 2.30
C PRO A 40 -10.00 -13.96 2.31
N THR A 41 -9.41 -13.25 1.35
CA THR A 41 -7.95 -13.10 1.23
C THR A 41 -7.54 -11.68 0.85
N ASP A 42 -6.36 -11.30 1.28
CA ASP A 42 -5.67 -10.05 1.04
C ASP A 42 -4.17 -10.33 0.90
N LEU A 43 -3.37 -9.32 0.61
CA LEU A 43 -1.93 -9.47 0.44
C LEU A 43 -1.26 -10.03 1.72
N ASN A 44 -1.65 -9.54 2.89
CA ASN A 44 -1.11 -10.00 4.16
C ASN A 44 -1.34 -11.51 4.37
N LYS A 45 -2.58 -12.00 4.12
CA LYS A 45 -2.88 -13.43 4.21
C LYS A 45 -2.09 -14.26 3.20
N GLN A 46 -1.88 -13.74 1.99
CA GLN A 46 -1.07 -14.43 0.99
C GLN A 46 0.40 -14.51 1.40
N ILE A 47 0.97 -13.44 1.97
CA ILE A 47 2.32 -13.46 2.52
C ILE A 47 2.42 -14.48 3.67
N ALA A 48 1.49 -14.44 4.63
CA ALA A 48 1.49 -15.36 5.77
C ALA A 48 1.44 -16.84 5.36
N ARG A 49 0.76 -17.18 4.26
CA ARG A 49 0.74 -18.54 3.70
C ARG A 49 2.10 -19.01 3.17
N LEU A 50 2.97 -18.08 2.78
CA LEU A 50 4.31 -18.39 2.25
C LEU A 50 5.34 -18.59 3.38
N PHE A 51 5.14 -17.97 4.55
CA PHE A 51 6.09 -17.97 5.67
C PHE A 51 5.46 -18.63 6.91
N LYS A 52 5.30 -19.95 6.86
CA LYS A 52 4.54 -20.73 7.88
C LYS A 52 5.24 -20.90 9.21
N ARG A 53 6.46 -20.38 9.37
CA ARG A 53 7.22 -20.40 10.63
C ARG A 53 7.27 -19.00 11.26
N THR A 54 6.54 -18.05 10.72
CA THR A 54 6.48 -16.66 11.15
C THR A 54 5.10 -16.35 11.72
N LEU A 55 5.04 -15.66 12.84
CA LEU A 55 3.82 -15.08 13.41
C LEU A 55 3.64 -13.67 12.84
N PHE A 56 2.51 -13.41 12.20
CA PHE A 56 2.14 -12.11 11.66
C PHE A 56 1.12 -11.44 12.57
N LEU A 57 1.47 -10.28 13.13
CA LEU A 57 0.49 -9.39 13.78
C LEU A 57 -0.18 -8.54 12.71
N ARG A 58 -1.48 -8.69 12.56
CA ARG A 58 -2.27 -8.00 11.53
C ARG A 58 -2.89 -6.72 12.09
N GLU A 59 -2.42 -5.60 11.59
CA GLU A 59 -2.89 -4.24 11.89
C GLU A 59 -3.32 -3.48 10.63
N GLY A 60 -3.76 -4.20 9.59
CA GLY A 60 -4.39 -3.63 8.41
C GLY A 60 -5.80 -3.12 8.71
N VAL A 61 -6.21 -2.01 8.10
CA VAL A 61 -7.58 -1.47 8.15
C VAL A 61 -7.98 -0.97 6.77
N ALA A 62 -9.08 -1.48 6.23
CA ALA A 62 -9.60 -1.04 4.93
C ALA A 62 -9.95 0.46 4.96
N GLY A 63 -9.54 1.20 3.91
CA GLY A 63 -9.80 2.64 3.80
C GLY A 63 -8.98 3.50 4.78
N ARG A 64 -7.89 2.99 5.34
CA ARG A 64 -7.04 3.76 6.25
C ARG A 64 -6.45 4.97 5.54
N ASP A 65 -6.82 6.14 6.02
CA ASP A 65 -6.27 7.44 5.66
C ASP A 65 -5.20 7.92 6.65
N SER A 66 -4.62 9.10 6.43
CA SER A 66 -3.61 9.70 7.29
C SER A 66 -4.12 9.95 8.72
N ALA A 67 -5.40 10.31 8.92
CA ALA A 67 -5.97 10.53 10.25
C ALA A 67 -6.06 9.22 11.05
N MET A 68 -6.56 8.17 10.42
CA MET A 68 -6.62 6.82 10.99
C MET A 68 -5.22 6.23 11.23
N TRP A 69 -4.26 6.56 10.37
CA TRP A 69 -2.87 6.19 10.55
C TRP A 69 -2.32 6.80 11.83
N LYS A 70 -2.41 8.11 11.99
CA LYS A 70 -1.93 8.83 13.19
C LYS A 70 -2.61 8.34 14.47
N ALA A 71 -3.91 8.08 14.44
CA ALA A 71 -4.64 7.54 15.60
C ALA A 71 -4.12 6.14 16.03
N ALA A 72 -3.58 5.35 15.10
CA ALA A 72 -3.03 4.03 15.40
C ALA A 72 -1.59 4.08 15.96
N LEU A 73 -0.80 5.12 15.69
CA LEU A 73 0.62 5.18 16.03
C LEU A 73 0.97 4.89 17.50
N PRO A 74 0.23 5.41 18.51
CA PRO A 74 0.54 5.09 19.91
C PRO A 74 0.43 3.60 20.23
N ARG A 75 -0.50 2.89 19.56
CA ARG A 75 -0.64 1.44 19.69
C ARG A 75 0.50 0.73 18.98
N ILE A 76 0.81 1.10 17.74
CA ILE A 76 1.90 0.53 16.95
C ILE A 76 3.24 0.69 17.67
N GLN A 77 3.47 1.85 18.29
CA GLN A 77 4.67 2.08 19.10
C GLN A 77 4.80 1.08 20.26
N ARG A 78 3.70 0.85 21.00
CA ARG A 78 3.69 -0.15 22.07
C ARG A 78 3.96 -1.56 21.55
N GLU A 79 3.36 -1.93 20.42
CA GLU A 79 3.53 -3.26 19.80
C GLU A 79 4.99 -3.47 19.36
N ILE A 80 5.63 -2.48 18.72
CA ILE A 80 7.04 -2.54 18.32
C ILE A 80 7.93 -2.73 19.57
N GLY A 81 7.69 -1.98 20.63
CA GLY A 81 8.48 -2.07 21.86
C GLY A 81 8.23 -3.35 22.67
N THR A 82 7.06 -4.00 22.49
CA THR A 82 6.66 -5.18 23.30
C THR A 82 7.03 -6.49 22.64
N PHE A 83 6.82 -6.62 21.33
CA PHE A 83 6.84 -7.96 20.70
C PHE A 83 8.14 -8.33 20.00
N GLY A 84 9.02 -7.36 19.72
CA GLY A 84 10.32 -7.62 19.09
C GLY A 84 10.18 -8.27 17.71
N PHE A 85 9.81 -7.47 16.69
CA PHE A 85 9.60 -7.96 15.33
C PHE A 85 10.92 -8.10 14.57
N ASP A 86 11.04 -9.16 13.75
CA ASP A 86 12.11 -9.31 12.74
C ASP A 86 11.86 -8.41 11.52
N ALA A 87 10.58 -8.17 11.19
CA ALA A 87 10.18 -7.31 10.08
C ALA A 87 8.91 -6.51 10.39
N ILE A 88 8.83 -5.30 9.82
CA ILE A 88 7.62 -4.48 9.75
C ILE A 88 7.25 -4.31 8.28
N LEU A 89 6.07 -4.72 7.89
CA LEU A 89 5.52 -4.60 6.55
C LEU A 89 4.52 -3.44 6.54
N LEU A 90 4.74 -2.45 5.68
CA LEU A 90 3.88 -1.27 5.56
C LEU A 90 3.15 -1.24 4.22
N SER A 91 1.85 -0.98 4.26
CA SER A 91 0.99 -0.69 3.11
C SER A 91 0.28 0.63 3.36
N ASN A 92 0.78 1.71 2.78
CA ASN A 92 0.25 3.07 2.98
C ASN A 92 0.46 3.95 1.77
N GLY A 93 -0.36 5.00 1.63
CA GLY A 93 -0.26 5.99 0.57
C GLY A 93 -1.09 5.68 -0.67
N GLY A 94 -1.63 4.47 -0.81
CA GLY A 94 -2.51 4.12 -1.93
C GLY A 94 -3.77 4.97 -1.96
N ASN A 95 -4.44 5.13 -0.82
CA ASN A 95 -5.64 5.94 -0.72
C ASN A 95 -5.37 7.44 -0.93
N ASP A 96 -4.16 7.91 -0.61
CA ASP A 96 -3.77 9.32 -0.78
C ASP A 96 -3.49 9.69 -2.25
N ILE A 97 -3.21 8.73 -3.12
CA ILE A 97 -2.83 8.98 -4.52
C ILE A 97 -3.82 8.42 -5.54
N VAL A 98 -4.59 7.39 -5.21
CA VAL A 98 -5.60 6.78 -6.07
C VAL A 98 -6.78 6.32 -5.21
N GLY A 99 -7.77 7.14 -5.09
CA GLY A 99 -8.95 6.91 -4.29
C GLY A 99 -9.86 8.13 -4.37
N GLU A 100 -10.61 8.42 -3.33
CA GLU A 100 -11.45 9.61 -3.30
C GLU A 100 -10.63 10.91 -3.34
N GLU A 101 -9.41 10.90 -2.81
CA GLU A 101 -8.47 12.02 -2.83
C GLU A 101 -7.99 12.37 -4.24
N LEU A 102 -8.13 11.47 -5.22
CA LEU A 102 -7.83 11.77 -6.62
C LEU A 102 -8.60 13.01 -7.12
N ARG A 103 -9.83 13.23 -6.65
CA ARG A 103 -10.65 14.42 -6.98
C ARG A 103 -9.95 15.74 -6.66
N GLU A 104 -9.10 15.77 -5.66
CA GLU A 104 -8.43 17.00 -5.20
C GLU A 104 -7.35 17.47 -6.19
N PHE A 105 -6.73 16.55 -6.91
CA PHE A 105 -5.66 16.88 -7.85
C PHE A 105 -5.97 16.60 -9.32
N VAL A 106 -7.19 16.16 -9.68
CA VAL A 106 -7.63 16.20 -11.09
C VAL A 106 -8.08 17.61 -11.48
N LYS A 107 -7.92 17.95 -12.76
CA LYS A 107 -8.35 19.21 -13.37
C LYS A 107 -8.79 19.00 -14.81
N THR A 108 -9.55 19.93 -15.38
CA THR A 108 -9.80 19.96 -16.83
C THR A 108 -8.60 20.53 -17.58
N ALA A 109 -8.43 20.17 -18.84
CA ALA A 109 -7.34 20.67 -19.67
C ALA A 109 -7.34 22.22 -19.83
N ALA A 110 -8.51 22.86 -19.74
CA ALA A 110 -8.65 24.32 -19.79
C ALA A 110 -8.14 25.04 -18.52
N GLN A 111 -8.00 24.33 -17.39
CA GLN A 111 -7.50 24.93 -16.16
C GLN A 111 -5.97 25.06 -16.21
N PRO A 112 -5.40 26.17 -15.72
CA PRO A 112 -3.96 26.36 -15.74
C PRO A 112 -3.24 25.28 -14.93
N GLN A 113 -2.05 24.88 -15.37
CA GLN A 113 -1.18 24.02 -14.62
C GLN A 113 -0.44 24.80 -13.54
N SER A 114 -0.41 24.30 -12.33
CA SER A 114 0.51 24.78 -11.33
C SER A 114 1.93 24.29 -11.67
N THR A 115 2.89 25.19 -11.66
CA THR A 115 4.30 24.87 -11.96
C THR A 115 4.99 24.26 -10.74
N GLY A 116 4.43 23.19 -10.16
CA GLY A 116 5.06 22.47 -9.08
C GLY A 116 6.45 21.97 -9.48
N ALA A 117 7.45 22.34 -8.71
CA ALA A 117 8.86 22.03 -8.96
C ALA A 117 9.25 20.59 -8.61
N GLY A 118 8.29 19.67 -8.61
CA GLY A 118 8.56 18.26 -8.30
C GLY A 118 9.56 17.63 -9.28
N PRO A 119 10.35 16.66 -8.85
CA PRO A 119 11.32 15.98 -9.70
C PRO A 119 10.64 14.96 -10.63
N TRP A 120 9.65 15.44 -11.40
CA TRP A 120 8.72 14.56 -12.14
C TRP A 120 9.39 13.80 -13.30
N GLY A 121 10.44 14.33 -13.90
CA GLY A 121 10.97 13.85 -15.17
C GLY A 121 10.03 14.23 -16.33
N GLU A 122 9.90 13.36 -17.33
CA GLU A 122 8.96 13.57 -18.43
C GLU A 122 7.51 13.43 -17.96
N ILE A 123 6.69 14.43 -18.30
CA ILE A 123 5.26 14.45 -17.94
C ILE A 123 4.47 14.24 -19.23
N PRO A 124 3.70 13.12 -19.34
CA PRO A 124 2.83 12.89 -20.47
C PRO A 124 1.77 14.01 -20.61
N PRO A 125 1.34 14.34 -21.85
CA PRO A 125 0.32 15.36 -22.08
C PRO A 125 -0.97 15.12 -21.27
N GLU A 126 -1.44 13.89 -21.21
CA GLU A 126 -2.64 13.52 -20.47
C GLU A 126 -2.51 13.83 -18.96
N VAL A 127 -1.31 13.67 -18.41
CA VAL A 127 -1.01 14.03 -17.01
C VAL A 127 -0.95 15.53 -16.85
N PHE A 128 -0.22 16.22 -17.75
CA PHE A 128 -0.09 17.68 -17.70
C PHE A 128 -1.45 18.36 -17.80
N ASP A 129 -2.33 17.88 -18.65
CA ASP A 129 -3.65 18.44 -18.87
C ASP A 129 -4.66 18.13 -17.77
N HIS A 130 -4.48 17.01 -17.06
CA HIS A 130 -5.54 16.52 -16.16
C HIS A 130 -5.11 16.36 -14.68
N ILE A 131 -3.85 16.57 -14.33
CA ILE A 131 -3.36 16.48 -12.94
C ILE A 131 -2.79 17.82 -12.48
N ARG A 132 -3.23 18.30 -11.31
CA ARG A 132 -2.60 19.42 -10.58
C ARG A 132 -1.33 18.93 -9.90
N LEU A 133 -0.19 19.16 -10.51
CA LEU A 133 1.10 18.61 -10.08
C LEU A 133 1.49 19.02 -8.66
N GLU A 134 1.23 20.27 -8.28
CA GLU A 134 1.53 20.78 -6.94
C GLU A 134 0.70 20.06 -5.85
N THR A 135 -0.61 19.91 -6.09
CA THR A 135 -1.50 19.22 -5.14
C THR A 135 -1.12 17.74 -5.02
N PHE A 136 -0.79 17.09 -6.13
CA PHE A 136 -0.32 15.70 -6.12
C PHE A 136 1.02 15.56 -5.38
N GLU A 137 1.94 16.52 -5.52
CA GLU A 137 3.19 16.55 -4.75
C GLU A 137 2.94 16.61 -3.23
N HIS A 138 1.93 17.41 -2.82
CA HIS A 138 1.52 17.46 -1.42
C HIS A 138 1.02 16.09 -0.94
N ALA A 139 0.17 15.40 -1.70
CA ALA A 139 -0.33 14.07 -1.35
C ALA A 139 0.83 13.06 -1.18
N LEU A 140 1.80 13.06 -2.09
CA LEU A 140 2.99 12.21 -1.98
C LEU A 140 3.80 12.50 -0.70
N ARG A 141 3.99 13.79 -0.37
CA ARG A 141 4.72 14.18 0.84
C ARG A 141 4.01 13.73 2.11
N TYR A 142 2.68 13.78 2.15
CA TYR A 142 1.90 13.29 3.29
C TYR A 142 2.02 11.78 3.44
N ALA A 143 1.87 11.01 2.37
CA ALA A 143 2.03 9.57 2.40
C ALA A 143 3.41 9.13 2.92
N ILE A 144 4.48 9.81 2.50
CA ILE A 144 5.84 9.53 2.98
C ILE A 144 6.03 9.97 4.44
N LYS A 145 5.46 11.11 4.85
CA LYS A 145 5.54 11.59 6.23
C LYS A 145 4.96 10.60 7.22
N ASP A 146 3.82 10.02 6.93
CA ASP A 146 3.17 9.05 7.81
C ASP A 146 4.03 7.79 8.00
N MET A 147 4.68 7.31 6.93
CA MET A 147 5.62 6.18 7.04
C MET A 147 6.87 6.53 7.84
N LYS A 148 7.36 7.79 7.74
CA LYS A 148 8.53 8.26 8.48
C LYS A 148 8.32 8.18 10.00
N GLU A 149 7.10 8.39 10.49
CA GLU A 149 6.79 8.26 11.91
C GLU A 149 7.00 6.82 12.41
N VAL A 150 6.65 5.81 11.61
CA VAL A 150 6.92 4.40 11.95
C VAL A 150 8.42 4.09 11.93
N VAL A 151 9.16 4.68 10.97
CA VAL A 151 10.63 4.53 10.92
C VAL A 151 11.27 5.10 12.19
N GLN A 152 10.84 6.28 12.63
CA GLN A 152 11.35 6.89 13.87
C GLN A 152 11.06 6.03 15.11
N MET A 153 9.88 5.44 15.20
CA MET A 153 9.54 4.51 16.30
C MET A 153 10.43 3.26 16.27
N ARG A 154 10.63 2.66 15.08
CA ARG A 154 11.50 1.51 14.91
C ARG A 154 12.94 1.84 15.31
N ASP A 155 13.46 2.98 14.87
CA ASP A 155 14.84 3.40 15.17
C ASP A 155 15.07 3.60 16.66
N LEU A 156 14.04 4.04 17.40
CA LEU A 156 14.08 4.21 18.85
C LEU A 156 13.96 2.89 19.61
N LEU A 157 13.10 1.97 19.15
CA LEU A 157 12.66 0.81 19.94
C LEU A 157 13.24 -0.53 19.47
N SER A 158 13.59 -0.66 18.19
CA SER A 158 14.01 -1.92 17.58
C SER A 158 14.80 -1.69 16.29
N ARG A 159 15.96 -1.01 16.42
CA ARG A 159 16.73 -0.47 15.30
C ARG A 159 17.12 -1.49 14.22
N ASP A 160 17.29 -2.75 14.61
CA ASP A 160 17.68 -3.82 13.68
C ASP A 160 16.49 -4.41 12.89
N THR A 161 15.26 -4.10 13.28
CA THR A 161 14.06 -4.54 12.57
C THR A 161 14.01 -3.92 11.18
N ILE A 162 13.82 -4.76 10.16
CA ILE A 162 13.76 -4.30 8.78
C ILE A 162 12.32 -3.86 8.45
N ILE A 163 12.18 -2.64 7.90
CA ILE A 163 10.90 -2.13 7.39
C ILE A 163 10.82 -2.40 5.88
N TYR A 164 9.71 -2.98 5.46
CA TYR A 164 9.35 -3.18 4.05
C TYR A 164 8.18 -2.28 3.68
N VAL A 165 8.33 -1.52 2.60
CA VAL A 165 7.26 -0.72 1.98
C VAL A 165 7.03 -1.22 0.56
N HIS A 166 5.83 -1.05 -0.01
CA HIS A 166 5.57 -1.49 -1.38
C HIS A 166 4.91 -0.41 -2.24
N THR A 167 5.07 -0.56 -3.58
CA THR A 167 4.66 0.45 -4.57
C THR A 167 3.20 0.37 -4.99
N TYR A 168 2.44 -0.66 -4.61
CA TYR A 168 1.23 -1.11 -5.31
C TYR A 168 1.52 -1.55 -6.76
N ASP A 169 0.49 -1.89 -7.53
CA ASP A 169 0.61 -2.22 -8.95
C ASP A 169 -0.20 -1.25 -9.81
N TYR A 170 0.01 -1.27 -11.12
CA TYR A 170 -0.69 -0.41 -12.06
C TYR A 170 -2.18 -0.72 -12.12
N ILE A 171 -2.98 0.16 -11.56
CA ILE A 171 -4.43 0.03 -11.46
C ILE A 171 -5.14 0.13 -12.83
N PHE A 172 -6.35 -0.39 -12.90
CA PHE A 172 -7.19 -0.35 -14.11
C PHE A 172 -8.42 0.53 -13.86
N PRO A 173 -8.51 1.74 -14.45
CA PRO A 173 -9.71 2.60 -14.39
C PRO A 173 -10.86 1.96 -15.16
N SER A 174 -11.48 0.95 -14.56
CA SER A 174 -12.51 0.13 -15.22
C SER A 174 -13.94 0.60 -14.94
N GLY A 175 -14.11 1.53 -13.99
CA GLY A 175 -15.43 1.90 -13.48
C GLY A 175 -16.07 0.81 -12.61
N LYS A 176 -15.33 -0.24 -12.27
CA LYS A 176 -15.83 -1.29 -11.39
C LYS A 176 -15.86 -0.83 -9.94
N ALA A 177 -17.07 -0.80 -9.39
CA ALA A 177 -17.29 -0.75 -7.94
C ALA A 177 -17.40 -2.18 -7.37
N PHE A 178 -17.42 -2.33 -6.07
CA PHE A 178 -17.81 -3.59 -5.43
C PHE A 178 -18.98 -3.40 -4.47
N LYS A 179 -19.72 -4.48 -4.20
CA LYS A 179 -20.86 -4.47 -3.27
C LYS A 179 -20.48 -5.14 -1.97
N LEU A 180 -20.74 -4.46 -0.84
CA LEU A 180 -20.63 -5.01 0.49
C LEU A 180 -22.03 -4.97 1.14
N GLY A 181 -22.76 -6.07 1.05
CA GLY A 181 -24.17 -6.10 1.45
C GLY A 181 -25.00 -5.11 0.62
N PRO A 182 -25.74 -4.18 1.25
CA PRO A 182 -26.52 -3.15 0.57
C PRO A 182 -25.67 -1.98 0.04
N PHE A 183 -24.39 -1.89 0.43
CA PHE A 183 -23.53 -0.75 0.10
C PHE A 183 -22.73 -1.02 -1.17
N THR A 184 -22.63 -0.01 -2.03
CA THR A 184 -21.72 0.02 -3.18
C THR A 184 -20.54 0.92 -2.82
N MET A 185 -19.31 0.39 -2.94
CA MET A 185 -18.07 1.12 -2.69
C MET A 185 -17.27 1.26 -3.99
N GLY A 186 -16.78 2.47 -4.26
CA GLY A 186 -16.20 2.83 -5.55
C GLY A 186 -17.27 3.13 -6.62
N PRO A 187 -16.90 3.26 -7.90
CA PRO A 187 -15.51 3.24 -8.39
C PRO A 187 -14.71 4.44 -7.89
N TRP A 188 -13.39 4.28 -7.72
CA TRP A 188 -12.52 5.27 -7.05
C TRP A 188 -11.63 6.09 -8.00
N VAL A 189 -11.64 5.80 -9.29
CA VAL A 189 -10.69 6.40 -10.24
C VAL A 189 -11.40 6.91 -11.49
N LYS A 190 -12.04 6.03 -12.24
CA LYS A 190 -12.64 6.36 -13.52
C LYS A 190 -13.61 7.55 -13.48
N PRO A 191 -14.54 7.67 -12.51
CA PRO A 191 -15.48 8.80 -12.51
C PRO A 191 -14.80 10.16 -12.35
N PHE A 192 -13.70 10.23 -11.59
CA PHE A 192 -12.97 11.49 -11.41
C PHE A 192 -12.26 11.92 -12.69
N LEU A 193 -11.70 10.96 -13.43
CA LEU A 193 -11.05 11.23 -14.72
C LEU A 193 -12.09 11.58 -15.80
N ASP A 194 -13.21 10.87 -15.85
CA ASP A 194 -14.33 11.17 -16.77
C ASP A 194 -14.87 12.60 -16.53
N ASN A 195 -15.02 12.99 -15.26
CA ASN A 195 -15.56 14.31 -14.88
C ASN A 195 -14.67 15.49 -15.31
N VAL A 196 -13.37 15.27 -15.49
CA VAL A 196 -12.45 16.29 -16.00
C VAL A 196 -12.21 16.19 -17.52
N GLY A 197 -12.98 15.34 -18.21
CA GLY A 197 -12.95 15.20 -19.67
C GLY A 197 -11.97 14.15 -20.19
N LEU A 198 -11.22 13.46 -19.33
CA LEU A 198 -10.35 12.35 -19.74
C LEU A 198 -11.14 11.05 -19.82
N THR A 199 -11.86 10.83 -20.91
CA THR A 199 -12.74 9.65 -21.10
C THR A 199 -12.07 8.51 -21.88
N ASP A 200 -10.95 8.76 -22.56
CA ASP A 200 -10.20 7.73 -23.29
C ASP A 200 -9.54 6.75 -22.32
N PRO A 201 -9.83 5.43 -22.39
CA PRO A 201 -9.25 4.44 -21.50
C PRO A 201 -7.72 4.36 -21.54
N LYS A 202 -7.09 4.65 -22.68
CA LYS A 202 -5.63 4.67 -22.80
C LYS A 202 -5.05 5.87 -22.05
N GLY A 203 -5.61 7.06 -22.22
CA GLY A 203 -5.22 8.27 -21.51
C GLY A 203 -5.40 8.10 -19.98
N GLN A 204 -6.51 7.51 -19.54
CA GLN A 204 -6.73 7.18 -18.14
C GLN A 204 -5.64 6.23 -17.58
N ARG A 205 -5.24 5.23 -18.38
CA ARG A 205 -4.13 4.32 -18.02
C ARG A 205 -2.78 5.04 -17.95
N VAL A 206 -2.51 5.96 -18.86
CA VAL A 206 -1.29 6.79 -18.82
C VAL A 206 -1.24 7.57 -17.51
N VAL A 207 -2.31 8.29 -17.17
CA VAL A 207 -2.39 9.08 -15.93
C VAL A 207 -2.20 8.19 -14.70
N THR A 208 -2.97 7.12 -14.56
CA THR A 208 -2.90 6.27 -13.36
C THR A 208 -1.57 5.54 -13.23
N SER A 209 -0.96 5.12 -14.32
CA SER A 209 0.38 4.51 -14.31
C SER A 209 1.44 5.52 -13.88
N TRP A 210 1.37 6.74 -14.39
CA TRP A 210 2.29 7.80 -14.01
C TRP A 210 2.19 8.15 -12.51
N LEU A 211 0.97 8.24 -11.95
CA LEU A 211 0.78 8.47 -10.51
C LEU A 211 1.47 7.39 -9.67
N VAL A 212 1.27 6.12 -10.02
CA VAL A 212 1.92 4.99 -9.34
C VAL A 212 3.45 5.03 -9.50
N ASP A 213 3.96 5.44 -10.68
CA ASP A 213 5.39 5.58 -10.92
C ASP A 213 6.02 6.70 -10.07
N GLN A 214 5.32 7.85 -9.91
CA GLN A 214 5.81 8.92 -9.04
C GLN A 214 5.80 8.50 -7.57
N PHE A 215 4.78 7.77 -7.13
CA PHE A 215 4.75 7.20 -5.79
C PHE A 215 5.93 6.23 -5.57
N ALA A 216 6.17 5.32 -6.50
CA ALA A 216 7.31 4.40 -6.43
C ALA A 216 8.66 5.13 -6.40
N ARG A 217 8.79 6.25 -7.14
CA ARG A 217 9.98 7.11 -7.11
C ARG A 217 10.18 7.74 -5.73
N ALA A 218 9.10 8.29 -5.15
CA ALA A 218 9.13 8.88 -3.82
C ALA A 218 9.49 7.83 -2.73
N LEU A 219 8.89 6.63 -2.80
CA LEU A 219 9.23 5.53 -1.90
C LEU A 219 10.70 5.09 -2.05
N ARG A 220 11.21 5.00 -3.26
CA ARG A 220 12.62 4.63 -3.51
C ARG A 220 13.58 5.65 -2.90
N ALA A 221 13.30 6.93 -3.07
CA ALA A 221 14.07 8.00 -2.43
C ALA A 221 14.00 7.92 -0.91
N PHE A 222 12.81 7.68 -0.36
CA PHE A 222 12.62 7.52 1.08
C PHE A 222 13.38 6.32 1.64
N VAL A 223 13.30 5.16 1.00
CA VAL A 223 14.02 3.94 1.38
C VAL A 223 15.54 4.15 1.34
N SER A 224 16.05 4.84 0.31
CA SER A 224 17.50 5.08 0.18
C SER A 224 18.09 5.99 1.27
N GLN A 225 17.25 6.78 1.93
CA GLN A 225 17.63 7.71 2.99
C GLN A 225 17.51 7.11 4.40
N ASN A 226 16.96 5.89 4.54
CA ASN A 226 16.68 5.28 5.83
C ASN A 226 17.32 3.89 5.93
N ALA A 227 18.15 3.67 6.94
CA ALA A 227 18.76 2.37 7.17
C ALA A 227 17.71 1.30 7.50
N ASN A 228 17.99 0.04 7.18
CA ASN A 228 17.11 -1.10 7.44
C ASN A 228 15.69 -0.92 6.86
N MET A 229 15.61 -0.27 5.69
CA MET A 229 14.42 -0.22 4.88
C MET A 229 14.61 -0.93 3.53
N ARG A 230 13.54 -1.53 3.02
CA ARG A 230 13.53 -2.19 1.71
C ARG A 230 12.26 -1.86 0.96
N LEU A 231 12.39 -1.63 -0.35
CA LEU A 231 11.28 -1.42 -1.26
C LEU A 231 10.88 -2.76 -1.91
N VAL A 232 9.60 -3.09 -1.83
CA VAL A 232 9.00 -4.20 -2.60
C VAL A 232 8.28 -3.58 -3.80
N ASP A 233 8.89 -3.66 -4.97
CA ASP A 233 8.32 -3.10 -6.20
C ASP A 233 7.39 -4.14 -6.84
N SER A 234 6.08 -3.90 -6.78
CA SER A 234 5.05 -4.79 -7.34
C SER A 234 4.51 -4.34 -8.69
N ARG A 235 4.98 -3.20 -9.22
CA ARG A 235 4.50 -2.63 -10.49
C ARG A 235 4.67 -3.61 -11.65
N GLY A 236 3.62 -3.70 -12.45
CA GLY A 236 3.60 -4.55 -13.64
C GLY A 236 3.58 -6.06 -13.34
N THR A 237 3.30 -6.49 -12.12
CA THR A 237 3.06 -7.90 -11.79
C THR A 237 1.75 -8.39 -12.38
N LEU A 238 0.69 -7.57 -12.29
CA LEU A 238 -0.63 -7.84 -12.83
C LEU A 238 -0.75 -7.24 -14.23
N LYS A 239 -1.04 -8.06 -15.22
CA LYS A 239 -0.99 -7.69 -16.64
C LYS A 239 -2.35 -7.41 -17.27
N THR A 240 -3.44 -7.90 -16.66
CA THR A 240 -4.78 -7.87 -17.23
C THR A 240 -5.82 -7.35 -16.25
N ALA A 241 -6.89 -6.75 -16.78
CA ALA A 241 -8.00 -6.26 -15.95
C ALA A 241 -8.71 -7.39 -15.19
N SER A 242 -8.66 -8.63 -15.66
CA SER A 242 -9.25 -9.79 -14.97
C SER A 242 -8.54 -10.17 -13.67
N GLN A 243 -7.33 -9.65 -13.43
CA GLN A 243 -6.58 -9.83 -12.19
C GLN A 243 -6.99 -8.80 -11.11
N TRP A 244 -7.94 -7.91 -11.44
CA TRP A 244 -8.46 -6.86 -10.58
C TRP A 244 -9.93 -7.10 -10.26
N GLU A 245 -10.27 -7.08 -8.98
CA GLU A 245 -11.65 -7.18 -8.48
C GLU A 245 -12.43 -5.91 -8.80
N ASN A 246 -11.81 -4.79 -8.53
CA ASN A 246 -12.28 -3.45 -8.85
C ASN A 246 -11.10 -2.60 -9.36
N GLU A 247 -11.20 -1.27 -9.36
CA GLU A 247 -10.15 -0.42 -9.92
C GLU A 247 -8.82 -0.47 -9.17
N ILE A 248 -8.85 -0.69 -7.83
CA ILE A 248 -7.70 -0.53 -6.95
C ILE A 248 -7.34 -1.79 -6.13
N HIS A 249 -8.17 -2.83 -6.18
CA HIS A 249 -7.90 -4.07 -5.45
C HIS A 249 -7.77 -5.27 -6.39
N PRO A 250 -6.69 -6.04 -6.28
CA PRO A 250 -6.55 -7.31 -6.99
C PRO A 250 -7.58 -8.36 -6.56
N VAL A 251 -7.90 -9.30 -7.44
CA VAL A 251 -8.56 -10.56 -7.06
C VAL A 251 -7.62 -11.43 -6.22
N ALA A 252 -8.14 -12.51 -5.61
CA ALA A 252 -7.35 -13.42 -4.77
C ALA A 252 -6.06 -13.93 -5.44
N SER A 253 -6.15 -14.34 -6.71
CA SER A 253 -4.98 -14.79 -7.49
C SER A 253 -4.02 -13.65 -7.83
N GLY A 254 -4.49 -12.41 -7.94
CA GLY A 254 -3.66 -11.21 -8.11
C GLY A 254 -2.82 -10.94 -6.86
N PHE A 255 -3.43 -10.93 -5.68
CA PHE A 255 -2.70 -10.83 -4.41
C PHE A 255 -1.68 -11.97 -4.23
N GLU A 256 -2.05 -13.20 -4.60
CA GLU A 256 -1.14 -14.35 -4.57
C GLU A 256 0.06 -14.15 -5.51
N ALA A 257 -0.16 -13.65 -6.72
CA ALA A 257 0.90 -13.39 -7.67
C ALA A 257 1.89 -12.34 -7.13
N ILE A 258 1.40 -11.24 -6.55
CA ILE A 258 2.23 -10.20 -5.92
C ILE A 258 2.99 -10.77 -4.73
N ALA A 259 2.33 -11.54 -3.85
CA ALA A 259 2.99 -12.17 -2.72
C ALA A 259 4.14 -13.10 -3.15
N LYS A 260 3.91 -13.95 -4.15
CA LYS A 260 4.91 -14.91 -4.63
C LYS A 260 6.05 -14.25 -5.40
N LYS A 261 5.75 -13.28 -6.27
CA LYS A 261 6.75 -12.69 -7.18
C LYS A 261 7.57 -11.59 -6.53
N CYS A 262 6.94 -10.79 -5.64
CA CYS A 262 7.56 -9.59 -5.10
C CYS A 262 7.93 -9.74 -3.63
N TRP A 263 6.98 -10.16 -2.79
CA TRP A 263 7.21 -10.22 -1.35
C TRP A 263 8.02 -11.44 -0.91
N LYS A 264 7.79 -12.62 -1.49
CA LYS A 264 8.53 -13.82 -1.11
C LYS A 264 10.04 -13.62 -1.25
N PRO A 265 10.59 -13.19 -2.41
CA PRO A 265 12.02 -12.95 -2.54
C PRO A 265 12.56 -11.88 -1.58
N ALA A 266 11.78 -10.83 -1.32
CA ALA A 266 12.18 -9.75 -0.43
C ALA A 266 12.30 -10.18 1.03
N LEU A 267 11.44 -11.11 1.50
CA LEU A 267 11.34 -11.55 2.89
C LEU A 267 12.14 -12.84 3.17
N THR A 268 12.56 -13.58 2.12
CA THR A 268 13.41 -14.78 2.27
C THR A 268 14.70 -14.41 3.00
N GLY A 269 15.11 -15.25 3.96
CA GLY A 269 16.26 -15.03 4.84
C GLY A 269 16.00 -14.13 6.06
N VAL A 270 14.84 -13.47 6.13
CA VAL A 270 14.41 -12.71 7.31
C VAL A 270 13.27 -13.42 8.05
N LEU A 271 12.29 -13.94 7.30
CA LEU A 271 11.09 -14.58 7.85
C LEU A 271 11.01 -16.12 7.60
N GLU A 272 12.06 -16.74 7.12
CA GLU A 272 12.13 -18.21 6.95
C GLU A 272 12.56 -18.95 8.21
#